data_9d6229e0eb5abef991c33918b6dc10a9
#
_entry.id   9d6229e0eb5abef991c33918b6dc10a9
#
_cell.length_a   1.000
_cell.length_b   1.000
_cell.length_c   1.000
_cell.angle_alpha   90.00
_cell.angle_beta   90.00
_cell.angle_gamma   90.00
#
_symmetry.space_group_name_H-M   'P 1'
#
loop_
_entity.id
_entity.type
_entity.pdbx_description
1 polymer ?
#
loop_
_entity_poly.entity_id
_entity_poly.type
_entity_poly.pdbx_seq_one_letter_code
_entity_poly.pdbx_strand_id
1 'polypeptide(L)'
;MPTLPRGLNETDFSAALGKFAAVLGADHVVTADEDVALYRDAYSPLWNEPDEIVASAAVVPTTVEQVQAVVRIANEHRIPLYPIATGKNLGYGGSAPNLSGSVVVDLKRMNRVLEVDERRGFALVEPGVSYFDLYRHIEERGLKVWIDCPDPGWGSPVGNALDHGVGYTFGAFRDHFGSHCGMEVVLPNGELLRTGMGALPGAKTWQEYRYGFGPYVDGLFGQGNFGIVTKMGFWLMPQPEAYRAGLVLVPRRRDLIALVDQVNYLEHAGLIGQPNYGCPLQRLVATEPELRALLEKRGGPTDDELDRFAAARSSAVWQCELQFYGPQRTIDANWEHARERIAAAISGARFEERESYRFPLSPEDKEGVPHKVALGIPNMAIFSIGARSELNPNPRDGHLWFAPVIPKSGEAILECQRVLGEVYRELGMGGTAFLQTPATWHFRTFIMLVGFSISRTDPAVNRRTLANFRRVVEVAAEHGWGEYRSPPVMADKIMSTYSFNDHALRRFCETLKDAADPNGIMAAGRGGIWPRYLRDTPR
;
A
#
# COMPACT_ATOMS: atom_id res chain seq x y z
N MET A 1 -33.27 -2.12 -3.21
CA MET A 1 -33.23 -3.38 -2.42
C MET A 1 -31.76 -3.70 -2.20
N PRO A 2 -31.35 -4.09 -1.00
CA PRO A 2 -29.97 -4.45 -0.76
C PRO A 2 -29.54 -5.63 -1.65
N THR A 3 -28.30 -5.63 -2.09
CA THR A 3 -27.75 -6.75 -2.87
C THR A 3 -27.60 -7.95 -1.95
N LEU A 4 -28.33 -9.03 -2.22
CA LEU A 4 -28.27 -10.24 -1.39
C LEU A 4 -26.96 -11.01 -1.61
N PRO A 5 -26.46 -11.74 -0.59
CA PRO A 5 -25.42 -12.72 -0.77
C PRO A 5 -25.84 -13.76 -1.80
N ARG A 6 -24.89 -14.14 -2.66
CA ARG A 6 -25.18 -15.07 -3.75
C ARG A 6 -25.70 -16.41 -3.23
N GLY A 7 -26.84 -16.83 -3.77
CA GLY A 7 -27.49 -18.10 -3.43
C GLY A 7 -28.38 -18.05 -2.18
N LEU A 8 -28.55 -16.88 -1.57
CA LEU A 8 -29.48 -16.69 -0.47
C LEU A 8 -30.73 -15.91 -0.93
N ASN A 9 -31.86 -16.24 -0.34
CA ASN A 9 -33.06 -15.43 -0.43
C ASN A 9 -33.18 -14.49 0.77
N GLU A 10 -34.12 -13.55 0.73
CA GLU A 10 -34.32 -12.54 1.77
C GLU A 10 -34.61 -13.14 3.15
N THR A 11 -35.40 -14.23 3.19
CA THR A 11 -35.77 -14.89 4.45
C THR A 11 -34.56 -15.50 5.14
N ASP A 12 -33.74 -16.26 4.39
CA ASP A 12 -32.55 -16.92 4.93
C ASP A 12 -31.50 -15.90 5.34
N PHE A 13 -31.34 -14.84 4.54
CA PHE A 13 -30.41 -13.76 4.89
C PHE A 13 -30.86 -12.99 6.13
N SER A 14 -32.16 -12.67 6.24
CA SER A 14 -32.72 -12.02 7.43
C SER A 14 -32.54 -12.87 8.69
N ALA A 15 -32.73 -14.19 8.59
CA ALA A 15 -32.49 -15.11 9.71
C ALA A 15 -31.03 -15.07 10.17
N ALA A 16 -30.08 -15.04 9.23
CA ALA A 16 -28.66 -14.93 9.55
C ALA A 16 -28.32 -13.58 10.19
N LEU A 17 -28.88 -12.45 9.68
CA LEU A 17 -28.72 -11.13 10.29
C LEU A 17 -29.25 -11.10 11.73
N GLY A 18 -30.36 -11.77 12.00
CA GLY A 18 -30.88 -11.96 13.35
C GLY A 18 -29.90 -12.69 14.28
N LYS A 19 -29.21 -13.72 13.77
CA LYS A 19 -28.14 -14.42 14.54
C LYS A 19 -26.93 -13.51 14.80
N PHE A 20 -26.50 -12.72 13.82
CA PHE A 20 -25.45 -11.73 14.03
C PHE A 20 -25.86 -10.72 15.11
N ALA A 21 -27.09 -10.22 15.06
CA ALA A 21 -27.62 -9.28 16.05
C ALA A 21 -27.69 -9.89 17.45
N ALA A 22 -28.03 -11.17 17.58
CA ALA A 22 -28.04 -11.86 18.86
C ALA A 22 -26.65 -11.97 19.51
N VAL A 23 -25.57 -12.06 18.71
CA VAL A 23 -24.19 -12.15 19.21
C VAL A 23 -23.55 -10.77 19.42
N LEU A 24 -23.81 -9.82 18.51
CA LEU A 24 -23.12 -8.55 18.48
C LEU A 24 -23.89 -7.43 19.21
N GLY A 25 -25.21 -7.56 19.30
CA GLY A 25 -26.15 -6.48 19.55
C GLY A 25 -26.67 -5.86 18.24
N ALA A 26 -27.91 -5.44 18.22
CA ALA A 26 -28.57 -4.92 17.01
C ALA A 26 -27.84 -3.70 16.42
N ASP A 27 -27.34 -2.80 17.26
CA ASP A 27 -26.60 -1.58 16.85
C ASP A 27 -25.24 -1.88 16.16
N HIS A 28 -24.81 -3.12 16.18
CA HIS A 28 -23.56 -3.60 15.55
C HIS A 28 -23.80 -4.38 14.25
N VAL A 29 -25.04 -4.41 13.76
CA VAL A 29 -25.42 -5.00 12.47
C VAL A 29 -26.01 -3.92 11.58
N VAL A 30 -25.26 -3.50 10.58
CA VAL A 30 -25.58 -2.40 9.67
C VAL A 30 -26.31 -2.96 8.47
N THR A 31 -27.57 -2.58 8.30
CA THR A 31 -28.45 -3.08 7.22
C THR A 31 -29.21 -1.97 6.48
N ALA A 32 -29.28 -0.75 7.02
CA ALA A 32 -29.89 0.38 6.34
C ALA A 32 -29.10 0.74 5.08
N ASP A 33 -29.76 0.91 3.94
CA ASP A 33 -29.13 1.14 2.63
C ASP A 33 -28.14 2.33 2.67
N GLU A 34 -28.49 3.41 3.35
CA GLU A 34 -27.65 4.60 3.51
C GLU A 34 -26.35 4.34 4.30
N ASP A 35 -26.43 3.49 5.32
CA ASP A 35 -25.25 3.14 6.15
C ASP A 35 -24.37 2.10 5.45
N VAL A 36 -24.98 1.11 4.77
CA VAL A 36 -24.24 0.13 3.95
C VAL A 36 -23.54 0.82 2.78
N ALA A 37 -24.11 1.88 2.22
CA ALA A 37 -23.48 2.68 1.16
C ALA A 37 -22.15 3.33 1.60
N LEU A 38 -21.89 3.50 2.90
CA LEU A 38 -20.60 4.01 3.42
C LEU A 38 -19.43 3.02 3.22
N TYR A 39 -19.74 1.75 2.92
CA TYR A 39 -18.75 0.72 2.61
C TYR A 39 -18.45 0.61 1.10
N ARG A 40 -19.02 1.46 0.24
CA ARG A 40 -18.67 1.51 -1.18
C ARG A 40 -17.25 2.01 -1.37
N ASP A 41 -16.59 1.54 -2.42
CA ASP A 41 -15.26 2.06 -2.80
C ASP A 41 -15.40 3.48 -3.33
N ALA A 42 -14.85 4.45 -2.60
CA ALA A 42 -14.86 5.85 -3.00
C ALA A 42 -14.16 6.10 -4.36
N TYR A 43 -13.31 5.19 -4.78
CA TYR A 43 -12.57 5.24 -6.05
C TYR A 43 -13.01 4.13 -7.03
N SER A 44 -14.25 3.66 -6.92
CA SER A 44 -14.76 2.67 -7.87
C SER A 44 -14.91 3.28 -9.27
N PRO A 45 -14.31 2.67 -10.30
CA PRO A 45 -14.56 3.05 -11.70
C PRO A 45 -15.94 2.59 -12.20
N LEU A 46 -16.65 1.79 -11.39
CA LEU A 46 -17.99 1.26 -11.65
C LEU A 46 -19.06 1.99 -10.84
N TRP A 47 -18.78 3.17 -10.31
CA TRP A 47 -19.67 3.93 -9.45
C TRP A 47 -21.03 4.17 -10.11
N ASN A 48 -22.11 3.68 -9.47
CA ASN A 48 -23.51 3.69 -9.95
C ASN A 48 -23.74 2.89 -11.26
N GLU A 49 -22.79 2.08 -11.71
CA GLU A 49 -23.00 1.13 -12.80
C GLU A 49 -23.61 -0.19 -12.26
N PRO A 50 -24.30 -0.97 -13.10
CA PRO A 50 -24.92 -2.23 -12.67
C PRO A 50 -23.92 -3.26 -12.09
N ASP A 51 -22.67 -3.19 -12.55
CA ASP A 51 -21.58 -4.10 -12.13
C ASP A 51 -20.79 -3.56 -10.94
N GLU A 52 -21.24 -2.50 -10.28
CA GLU A 52 -20.60 -1.98 -9.08
C GLU A 52 -20.59 -3.04 -7.98
N ILE A 53 -19.42 -3.24 -7.37
CA ILE A 53 -19.25 -4.19 -6.27
C ILE A 53 -19.70 -3.53 -4.97
N VAL A 54 -20.76 -4.06 -4.37
CA VAL A 54 -21.38 -3.51 -3.15
C VAL A 54 -21.55 -4.57 -2.06
N ALA A 55 -21.51 -4.14 -0.81
CA ALA A 55 -21.81 -4.99 0.34
C ALA A 55 -23.33 -5.22 0.48
N SER A 56 -23.72 -6.34 1.09
CA SER A 56 -25.12 -6.60 1.48
C SER A 56 -25.48 -6.04 2.86
N ALA A 57 -24.50 -6.05 3.77
CA ALA A 57 -24.60 -5.57 5.13
C ALA A 57 -23.19 -5.38 5.70
N ALA A 58 -23.10 -4.83 6.92
CA ALA A 58 -21.86 -4.89 7.68
C ALA A 58 -22.14 -5.35 9.13
N VAL A 59 -21.13 -6.00 9.73
CA VAL A 59 -21.12 -6.40 11.13
C VAL A 59 -19.90 -5.82 11.81
N VAL A 60 -20.04 -5.32 13.05
CA VAL A 60 -19.03 -4.54 13.76
C VAL A 60 -18.67 -5.22 15.08
N PRO A 61 -17.87 -6.32 15.06
CA PRO A 61 -17.43 -6.99 16.29
C PRO A 61 -16.47 -6.11 17.09
N THR A 62 -16.46 -6.32 18.42
CA THR A 62 -15.60 -5.61 19.36
C THR A 62 -14.64 -6.54 20.09
N THR A 63 -14.83 -7.85 20.00
CA THR A 63 -14.00 -8.87 20.63
C THR A 63 -13.68 -10.02 19.67
N VAL A 64 -12.64 -10.79 20.00
CA VAL A 64 -12.21 -11.95 19.21
C VAL A 64 -13.31 -13.02 19.19
N GLU A 65 -13.99 -13.24 20.32
CA GLU A 65 -15.09 -14.21 20.46
C GLU A 65 -16.27 -13.85 19.54
N GLN A 66 -16.55 -12.56 19.40
CA GLN A 66 -17.57 -12.08 18.45
C GLN A 66 -17.15 -12.32 17.00
N VAL A 67 -15.87 -12.10 16.64
CA VAL A 67 -15.35 -12.45 15.30
C VAL A 67 -15.50 -13.95 15.03
N GLN A 68 -15.14 -14.82 16.01
CA GLN A 68 -15.31 -16.27 15.89
C GLN A 68 -16.78 -16.66 15.68
N ALA A 69 -17.71 -16.04 16.43
CA ALA A 69 -19.13 -16.29 16.30
C ALA A 69 -19.67 -15.85 14.93
N VAL A 70 -19.27 -14.66 14.45
CA VAL A 70 -19.60 -14.18 13.09
C VAL A 70 -19.15 -15.18 12.02
N VAL A 71 -17.92 -15.68 12.10
CA VAL A 71 -17.39 -16.66 11.15
C VAL A 71 -18.19 -17.97 11.19
N ARG A 72 -18.56 -18.48 12.38
CA ARG A 72 -19.37 -19.70 12.51
C ARG A 72 -20.77 -19.53 11.93
N ILE A 73 -21.44 -18.41 12.19
CA ILE A 73 -22.76 -18.10 11.61
C ILE A 73 -22.64 -17.99 10.09
N ALA A 74 -21.59 -17.32 9.58
CA ALA A 74 -21.36 -17.20 8.15
C ALA A 74 -21.15 -18.56 7.48
N ASN A 75 -20.45 -19.50 8.14
CA ASN A 75 -20.30 -20.87 7.66
C ASN A 75 -21.63 -21.62 7.61
N GLU A 76 -22.45 -21.51 8.65
CA GLU A 76 -23.76 -22.17 8.74
C GLU A 76 -24.67 -21.72 7.59
N HIS A 77 -24.66 -20.42 7.28
CA HIS A 77 -25.54 -19.80 6.27
C HIS A 77 -24.85 -19.59 4.90
N ARG A 78 -23.55 -19.97 4.75
CA ARG A 78 -22.74 -19.75 3.54
C ARG A 78 -22.70 -18.28 3.09
N ILE A 79 -22.54 -17.38 4.04
CA ILE A 79 -22.46 -15.93 3.78
C ILE A 79 -21.01 -15.56 3.50
N PRO A 80 -20.72 -14.93 2.35
CA PRO A 80 -19.38 -14.42 2.11
C PRO A 80 -19.09 -13.22 3.01
N LEU A 81 -17.95 -13.26 3.70
CA LEU A 81 -17.44 -12.22 4.59
C LEU A 81 -16.30 -11.46 3.93
N TYR A 82 -16.21 -10.16 4.19
CA TYR A 82 -15.08 -9.35 3.78
C TYR A 82 -14.56 -8.51 4.96
N PRO A 83 -13.44 -8.92 5.58
CA PRO A 83 -12.89 -8.19 6.72
C PRO A 83 -12.18 -6.91 6.29
N ILE A 84 -12.41 -5.84 7.03
CA ILE A 84 -11.67 -4.57 6.91
C ILE A 84 -11.16 -4.14 8.29
N ALA A 85 -9.98 -3.51 8.32
CA ALA A 85 -9.46 -2.81 9.48
C ALA A 85 -10.12 -1.43 9.59
N THR A 86 -9.49 -0.35 9.11
CA THR A 86 -10.09 0.98 9.06
C THR A 86 -10.78 1.30 7.73
N GLY A 87 -10.64 0.45 6.70
CA GLY A 87 -11.27 0.61 5.39
C GLY A 87 -10.76 1.79 4.57
N LYS A 88 -9.50 2.20 4.77
CA LYS A 88 -8.90 3.40 4.14
C LYS A 88 -7.87 3.09 3.06
N ASN A 89 -8.06 2.00 2.32
CA ASN A 89 -7.18 1.56 1.25
C ASN A 89 -7.53 2.24 -0.09
N LEU A 90 -7.19 3.52 -0.19
CA LEU A 90 -7.55 4.38 -1.33
C LEU A 90 -6.90 3.92 -2.63
N GLY A 91 -7.69 3.80 -3.69
CA GLY A 91 -7.25 3.33 -5.01
C GLY A 91 -7.05 1.81 -5.12
N TYR A 92 -7.33 1.06 -4.02
CA TYR A 92 -7.20 -0.39 -3.94
C TYR A 92 -8.46 -1.07 -3.35
N GLY A 93 -9.63 -0.41 -3.42
CA GLY A 93 -10.91 -0.98 -3.02
C GLY A 93 -11.53 -0.41 -1.74
N GLY A 94 -10.77 0.32 -0.93
CA GLY A 94 -11.30 0.95 0.30
C GLY A 94 -11.94 -0.05 1.25
N SER A 95 -13.24 0.09 1.51
CA SER A 95 -14.04 -0.82 2.35
C SER A 95 -14.86 -1.84 1.55
N ALA A 96 -14.90 -1.71 0.21
CA ALA A 96 -15.73 -2.57 -0.63
C ALA A 96 -15.16 -3.98 -0.76
N PRO A 97 -16.02 -5.01 -0.80
CA PRO A 97 -15.58 -6.40 -1.01
C PRO A 97 -15.12 -6.63 -2.46
N ASN A 98 -14.53 -7.81 -2.74
CA ASN A 98 -14.26 -8.26 -4.11
C ASN A 98 -15.44 -9.03 -4.73
N LEU A 99 -16.38 -9.48 -3.91
CA LEU A 99 -17.61 -10.18 -4.33
C LEU A 99 -18.82 -9.38 -3.87
N SER A 100 -19.64 -8.92 -4.81
CA SER A 100 -20.89 -8.22 -4.51
C SER A 100 -21.83 -9.08 -3.65
N GLY A 101 -22.50 -8.49 -2.67
CA GLY A 101 -23.33 -9.20 -1.71
C GLY A 101 -22.58 -9.79 -0.51
N SER A 102 -21.28 -9.58 -0.37
CA SER A 102 -20.56 -9.98 0.85
C SER A 102 -20.97 -9.12 2.05
N VAL A 103 -20.94 -9.70 3.24
CA VAL A 103 -21.06 -8.97 4.51
C VAL A 103 -19.70 -8.45 4.92
N VAL A 104 -19.57 -7.14 5.10
CA VAL A 104 -18.33 -6.53 5.60
C VAL A 104 -18.18 -6.81 7.09
N VAL A 105 -17.02 -7.32 7.50
CA VAL A 105 -16.64 -7.45 8.91
C VAL A 105 -15.77 -6.24 9.26
N ASP A 106 -16.38 -5.25 9.87
CA ASP A 106 -15.74 -3.98 10.19
C ASP A 106 -15.07 -4.04 11.57
N LEU A 107 -13.76 -4.14 11.59
CA LEU A 107 -12.96 -4.30 12.79
C LEU A 107 -12.56 -2.98 13.46
N LYS A 108 -13.08 -1.83 13.00
CA LYS A 108 -12.71 -0.50 13.53
C LYS A 108 -12.87 -0.35 15.04
N ARG A 109 -13.79 -1.09 15.67
CA ARG A 109 -14.02 -1.05 17.13
C ARG A 109 -13.08 -1.96 17.92
N MET A 110 -12.31 -2.82 17.26
CA MET A 110 -11.18 -3.53 17.87
C MET A 110 -9.93 -2.65 17.75
N ASN A 111 -9.84 -1.61 18.58
CA ASN A 111 -8.89 -0.51 18.42
C ASN A 111 -7.96 -0.30 19.64
N ARG A 112 -7.67 -1.35 20.36
CA ARG A 112 -6.77 -1.28 21.51
C ARG A 112 -5.31 -1.42 21.09
N VAL A 113 -4.45 -0.52 21.57
CA VAL A 113 -3.00 -0.73 21.65
C VAL A 113 -2.75 -1.60 22.86
N LEU A 114 -2.41 -2.87 22.64
CA LEU A 114 -2.34 -3.90 23.70
C LEU A 114 -1.04 -3.83 24.46
N GLU A 115 0.07 -3.61 23.76
CA GLU A 115 1.40 -3.50 24.34
C GLU A 115 2.29 -2.62 23.45
N VAL A 116 3.13 -1.79 24.06
CA VAL A 116 4.29 -1.15 23.43
C VAL A 116 5.47 -1.32 24.36
N ASP A 117 6.49 -2.03 23.90
CA ASP A 117 7.74 -2.23 24.65
C ASP A 117 8.86 -1.41 23.99
N GLU A 118 9.21 -0.30 24.62
CA GLU A 118 10.28 0.59 24.15
C GLU A 118 11.66 -0.09 24.14
N ARG A 119 11.93 -0.95 25.13
CA ARG A 119 13.25 -1.58 25.31
C ARG A 119 13.49 -2.70 24.30
N ARG A 120 12.44 -3.44 23.94
CA ARG A 120 12.47 -4.52 22.94
C ARG A 120 12.03 -4.07 21.55
N GLY A 121 11.54 -2.81 21.44
CA GLY A 121 11.22 -2.16 20.16
C GLY A 121 10.05 -2.80 19.42
N PHE A 122 8.93 -3.10 20.10
CA PHE A 122 7.74 -3.62 19.43
C PHE A 122 6.44 -3.02 19.95
N ALA A 123 5.39 -3.14 19.14
CA ALA A 123 3.99 -2.94 19.55
C ALA A 123 3.15 -4.17 19.20
N LEU A 124 2.11 -4.43 19.98
CA LEU A 124 1.03 -5.38 19.70
C LEU A 124 -0.28 -4.62 19.65
N VAL A 125 -1.00 -4.68 18.54
CA VAL A 125 -2.20 -3.89 18.30
C VAL A 125 -3.36 -4.70 17.73
N GLU A 126 -4.57 -4.21 17.94
CA GLU A 126 -5.79 -4.69 17.27
C GLU A 126 -5.98 -4.01 15.89
N PRO A 127 -6.74 -4.61 14.95
CA PRO A 127 -6.84 -4.14 13.57
C PRO A 127 -7.49 -2.76 13.39
N GLY A 128 -8.32 -2.30 14.33
CA GLY A 128 -8.95 -0.98 14.31
C GLY A 128 -8.07 0.17 14.79
N VAL A 129 -6.87 -0.11 15.33
CA VAL A 129 -5.90 0.93 15.69
C VAL A 129 -5.44 1.64 14.43
N SER A 130 -5.53 2.97 14.40
CA SER A 130 -4.94 3.79 13.34
C SER A 130 -3.49 4.17 13.65
N TYR A 131 -2.75 4.64 12.62
CA TYR A 131 -1.41 5.21 12.86
C TYR A 131 -1.47 6.42 13.79
N PHE A 132 -2.53 7.25 13.72
CA PHE A 132 -2.75 8.34 14.66
C PHE A 132 -2.94 7.85 16.10
N ASP A 133 -3.68 6.75 16.30
CA ASP A 133 -3.92 6.21 17.65
C ASP A 133 -2.64 5.66 18.26
N LEU A 134 -1.85 4.91 17.49
CA LEU A 134 -0.58 4.37 17.94
C LEU A 134 0.45 5.49 18.19
N TYR A 135 0.53 6.48 17.30
CA TYR A 135 1.38 7.65 17.48
C TYR A 135 1.02 8.42 18.77
N ARG A 136 -0.27 8.69 18.99
CA ARG A 136 -0.76 9.34 20.20
C ARG A 136 -0.41 8.53 21.45
N HIS A 137 -0.60 7.22 21.42
CA HIS A 137 -0.25 6.33 22.53
C HIS A 137 1.23 6.40 22.89
N ILE A 138 2.12 6.44 21.91
CA ILE A 138 3.57 6.57 22.08
C ILE A 138 3.92 7.94 22.66
N GLU A 139 3.38 9.02 22.10
CA GLU A 139 3.66 10.40 22.52
C GLU A 139 3.18 10.69 23.96
N GLU A 140 1.93 10.32 24.29
CA GLU A 140 1.35 10.56 25.62
C GLU A 140 2.11 9.83 26.74
N ARG A 141 2.80 8.75 26.41
CA ARG A 141 3.63 7.99 27.38
C ARG A 141 5.10 8.37 27.33
N GLY A 142 5.49 9.27 26.44
CA GLY A 142 6.86 9.73 26.27
C GLY A 142 7.83 8.63 25.85
N LEU A 143 7.34 7.59 25.16
CA LEU A 143 8.15 6.46 24.69
C LEU A 143 9.10 6.91 23.58
N LYS A 144 10.31 6.35 23.57
CA LYS A 144 11.38 6.71 22.62
C LYS A 144 11.46 5.73 21.45
N VAL A 145 10.31 5.46 20.83
CA VAL A 145 10.14 4.62 19.65
C VAL A 145 9.25 5.30 18.63
N TRP A 146 9.40 4.91 17.36
CA TRP A 146 8.56 5.35 16.26
C TRP A 146 7.88 4.16 15.59
N ILE A 147 6.64 4.34 15.16
CA ILE A 147 6.06 3.53 14.12
C ILE A 147 6.41 4.15 12.76
N ASP A 148 6.88 3.35 11.81
CA ASP A 148 7.00 3.78 10.42
C ASP A 148 5.59 4.04 9.87
N CYS A 149 5.35 5.21 9.27
CA CYS A 149 4.03 5.66 8.86
C CYS A 149 3.86 5.64 7.33
N PRO A 150 2.69 5.20 6.80
CA PRO A 150 2.30 5.48 5.43
C PRO A 150 1.73 6.89 5.31
N ASP A 151 1.45 7.31 4.06
CA ASP A 151 0.82 8.61 3.80
C ASP A 151 -0.54 8.81 4.49
N PRO A 152 -1.51 7.86 4.50
CA PRO A 152 -2.77 8.07 5.20
C PRO A 152 -2.67 7.66 6.67
N GLY A 153 -2.45 8.62 7.56
CA GLY A 153 -2.33 8.38 9.01
C GLY A 153 -3.58 7.78 9.67
N TRP A 154 -4.75 7.86 9.07
CA TRP A 154 -5.98 7.18 9.54
C TRP A 154 -6.06 5.71 9.10
N GLY A 155 -5.11 5.21 8.30
CA GLY A 155 -4.95 3.80 8.00
C GLY A 155 -4.60 3.01 9.25
N SER A 156 -4.82 1.70 9.21
CA SER A 156 -4.42 0.79 10.27
C SER A 156 -3.04 0.17 9.98
N PRO A 157 -2.13 0.06 10.95
CA PRO A 157 -0.92 -0.73 10.80
C PRO A 157 -1.20 -2.17 10.34
N VAL A 158 -2.22 -2.81 10.92
CA VAL A 158 -2.62 -4.19 10.55
C VAL A 158 -3.12 -4.25 9.11
N GLY A 159 -4.09 -3.41 8.74
CA GLY A 159 -4.65 -3.40 7.38
C GLY A 159 -3.62 -3.03 6.33
N ASN A 160 -2.75 -2.07 6.64
CA ASN A 160 -1.67 -1.65 5.75
C ASN A 160 -0.66 -2.79 5.52
N ALA A 161 -0.16 -3.42 6.60
CA ALA A 161 0.78 -4.52 6.48
C ALA A 161 0.19 -5.71 5.70
N LEU A 162 -1.07 -6.08 5.99
CA LEU A 162 -1.76 -7.16 5.28
C LEU A 162 -1.97 -6.87 3.78
N ASP A 163 -1.93 -5.62 3.36
CA ASP A 163 -1.99 -5.22 1.94
C ASP A 163 -0.60 -4.85 1.37
N HIS A 164 0.49 -5.28 2.02
CA HIS A 164 1.88 -4.98 1.64
C HIS A 164 2.12 -3.48 1.48
N GLY A 165 1.49 -2.67 2.33
CA GLY A 165 1.76 -1.25 2.41
C GLY A 165 3.13 -0.96 3.02
N VAL A 166 3.57 0.28 2.85
CA VAL A 166 4.94 0.70 3.14
C VAL A 166 4.97 2.06 3.82
N GLY A 167 6.10 2.40 4.40
CA GLY A 167 6.40 3.70 4.98
C GLY A 167 7.63 4.38 4.40
N TYR A 168 8.22 5.32 5.15
CA TYR A 168 9.14 6.32 4.61
C TYR A 168 10.41 6.52 5.45
N THR A 169 10.71 5.63 6.40
CA THR A 169 11.87 5.79 7.28
C THR A 169 13.03 4.86 6.89
N PHE A 170 13.55 4.10 7.80
CA PHE A 170 14.70 3.23 7.61
C PHE A 170 14.28 1.86 7.04
N GLY A 171 15.12 1.28 6.18
CA GLY A 171 14.81 0.10 5.38
C GLY A 171 14.22 -1.10 6.12
N ALA A 172 14.63 -1.33 7.38
CA ALA A 172 14.14 -2.46 8.18
C ALA A 172 12.68 -2.31 8.63
N PHE A 173 12.17 -1.07 8.72
CA PHE A 173 10.82 -0.77 9.22
C PHE A 173 9.85 -0.37 8.11
N ARG A 174 10.36 0.02 6.96
CA ARG A 174 9.61 0.57 5.83
C ARG A 174 8.70 -0.42 5.14
N ASP A 175 9.07 -1.69 5.05
CA ASP A 175 8.19 -2.78 4.61
C ASP A 175 7.34 -3.21 5.81
N HIS A 176 6.09 -2.77 5.85
CA HIS A 176 5.22 -2.99 7.01
C HIS A 176 4.87 -4.46 7.21
N PHE A 177 4.71 -5.24 6.13
CA PHE A 177 4.56 -6.69 6.27
C PHE A 177 5.89 -7.35 6.67
N GLY A 178 7.01 -6.86 6.15
CA GLY A 178 8.34 -7.29 6.53
C GLY A 178 8.70 -6.98 7.98
N SER A 179 8.13 -5.94 8.59
CA SER A 179 8.36 -5.53 9.98
C SER A 179 7.34 -6.08 10.98
N HIS A 180 6.30 -6.81 10.52
CA HIS A 180 5.40 -7.48 11.46
C HIS A 180 6.06 -8.68 12.14
N CYS A 181 5.58 -9.02 13.32
CA CYS A 181 6.05 -10.18 14.07
C CYS A 181 4.92 -10.78 14.91
N GLY A 182 4.36 -11.89 14.40
CA GLY A 182 3.27 -12.64 15.03
C GLY A 182 1.88 -12.05 14.80
N MET A 183 0.95 -12.92 14.51
CA MET A 183 -0.47 -12.62 14.31
C MET A 183 -1.35 -13.53 15.16
N GLU A 184 -2.53 -13.01 15.54
CA GLU A 184 -3.67 -13.80 16.00
C GLU A 184 -4.75 -13.74 14.92
N VAL A 185 -5.25 -14.89 14.50
CA VAL A 185 -6.13 -15.02 13.32
C VAL A 185 -7.31 -15.90 13.64
N VAL A 186 -8.52 -15.46 13.31
CA VAL A 186 -9.69 -16.32 13.27
C VAL A 186 -9.74 -16.98 11.89
N LEU A 187 -9.62 -18.31 11.88
CA LEU A 187 -9.66 -19.12 10.67
C LEU A 187 -11.08 -19.25 10.11
N PRO A 188 -11.25 -19.67 8.84
CA PRO A 188 -12.58 -19.83 8.23
C PRO A 188 -13.52 -20.81 8.96
N ASN A 189 -13.00 -21.74 9.75
CA ASN A 189 -13.80 -22.65 10.60
C ASN A 189 -14.17 -22.03 11.98
N GLY A 190 -13.72 -20.80 12.27
CA GLY A 190 -13.94 -20.10 13.55
C GLY A 190 -12.96 -20.48 14.65
N GLU A 191 -11.91 -21.28 14.37
CA GLU A 191 -10.82 -21.51 15.32
C GLU A 191 -9.88 -20.31 15.42
N LEU A 192 -9.24 -20.15 16.56
CA LEU A 192 -8.25 -19.10 16.82
C LEU A 192 -6.84 -19.69 16.66
N LEU A 193 -6.08 -19.10 15.74
CA LEU A 193 -4.68 -19.42 15.48
C LEU A 193 -3.79 -18.28 15.97
N ARG A 194 -2.64 -18.60 16.57
CA ARG A 194 -1.51 -17.66 16.71
C ARG A 194 -0.34 -18.17 15.90
N THR A 195 0.26 -17.28 15.12
CA THR A 195 1.43 -17.59 14.29
C THR A 195 2.73 -17.41 15.04
N GLY A 196 3.82 -17.90 14.45
CA GLY A 196 5.15 -17.77 15.02
C GLY A 196 5.27 -18.39 16.42
N MET A 197 6.01 -17.74 17.29
CA MET A 197 6.19 -18.18 18.67
C MET A 197 4.90 -18.11 19.50
N GLY A 198 3.90 -17.35 19.06
CA GLY A 198 2.60 -17.24 19.75
C GLY A 198 1.80 -18.55 19.78
N ALA A 199 2.14 -19.53 18.95
CA ALA A 199 1.55 -20.87 18.99
C ALA A 199 1.99 -21.67 20.23
N LEU A 200 3.10 -21.31 20.88
CA LEU A 200 3.54 -21.90 22.14
C LEU A 200 2.83 -21.19 23.29
N PRO A 201 2.04 -21.91 24.13
CA PRO A 201 1.40 -21.29 25.30
C PRO A 201 2.41 -20.59 26.22
N GLY A 202 2.16 -19.34 26.53
CA GLY A 202 3.04 -18.53 27.41
C GLY A 202 4.37 -18.09 26.78
N ALA A 203 4.51 -18.16 25.46
CA ALA A 203 5.71 -17.68 24.76
C ALA A 203 6.04 -16.23 25.15
N LYS A 204 7.34 -15.98 25.37
CA LYS A 204 7.86 -14.66 25.77
C LYS A 204 8.39 -13.84 24.58
N THR A 205 8.49 -14.43 23.40
CA THR A 205 9.14 -13.89 22.22
C THR A 205 8.21 -13.78 21.01
N TRP A 206 6.91 -13.71 21.24
CA TRP A 206 5.91 -13.68 20.16
C TRP A 206 6.09 -12.49 19.22
N GLN A 207 6.42 -11.30 19.75
CA GLN A 207 6.68 -10.10 18.95
C GLN A 207 8.17 -9.86 18.66
N GLU A 208 9.06 -10.81 19.03
CA GLU A 208 10.52 -10.64 18.88
C GLU A 208 11.11 -11.63 17.86
N TYR A 209 10.59 -12.87 17.81
CA TYR A 209 11.03 -13.88 16.85
C TYR A 209 9.89 -14.26 15.92
N ARG A 210 10.02 -13.87 14.68
CA ARG A 210 9.00 -13.95 13.62
C ARG A 210 8.59 -15.39 13.30
N TYR A 211 9.54 -16.32 13.32
CA TYR A 211 9.29 -17.69 12.93
C TYR A 211 8.86 -18.52 14.13
N GLY A 212 8.08 -19.58 13.90
CA GLY A 212 7.78 -20.59 14.90
C GLY A 212 8.57 -21.86 14.63
N PHE A 213 7.99 -22.99 15.02
CA PHE A 213 8.43 -24.32 14.61
C PHE A 213 7.53 -24.80 13.46
N GLY A 214 8.12 -25.25 12.35
CA GLY A 214 7.40 -25.63 11.14
C GLY A 214 7.33 -24.52 10.09
N PRO A 215 6.39 -24.60 9.13
CA PRO A 215 6.26 -23.63 8.05
C PRO A 215 5.91 -22.21 8.54
N TYR A 216 6.46 -21.21 7.89
CA TYR A 216 6.07 -19.81 8.11
C TYR A 216 4.77 -19.51 7.36
N VAL A 217 3.68 -19.40 8.09
CA VAL A 217 2.32 -19.31 7.52
C VAL A 217 1.75 -17.89 7.45
N ASP A 218 2.41 -16.90 8.04
CA ASP A 218 1.92 -15.51 8.09
C ASP A 218 1.65 -14.95 6.69
N GLY A 219 2.45 -15.36 5.70
CA GLY A 219 2.27 -14.97 4.30
C GLY A 219 0.92 -15.35 3.68
N LEU A 220 0.22 -16.36 4.22
CA LEU A 220 -1.12 -16.74 3.75
C LEU A 220 -2.18 -15.68 4.09
N PHE A 221 -1.93 -14.87 5.13
CA PHE A 221 -2.87 -13.86 5.59
C PHE A 221 -2.59 -12.48 4.96
N GLY A 222 -1.38 -12.25 4.43
CA GLY A 222 -1.04 -11.07 3.63
C GLY A 222 -1.71 -11.12 2.27
N GLN A 223 -2.49 -10.09 1.90
CA GLN A 223 -3.33 -10.01 0.69
C GLN A 223 -4.20 -11.26 0.46
N GLY A 224 -4.28 -12.10 1.49
CA GLY A 224 -4.92 -13.38 1.44
C GLY A 224 -6.40 -13.33 1.81
N ASN A 225 -7.04 -14.47 1.61
CA ASN A 225 -8.44 -14.69 1.95
C ASN A 225 -8.60 -15.96 2.80
N PHE A 226 -7.67 -16.14 3.77
CA PHE A 226 -7.55 -17.37 4.57
C PHE A 226 -7.92 -17.18 6.05
N GLY A 227 -8.26 -15.97 6.48
CA GLY A 227 -8.64 -15.70 7.87
C GLY A 227 -8.83 -14.22 8.16
N ILE A 228 -9.25 -13.91 9.39
CA ILE A 228 -9.43 -12.55 9.92
C ILE A 228 -8.39 -12.30 11.00
N VAL A 229 -7.46 -11.41 10.76
CA VAL A 229 -6.42 -11.04 11.74
C VAL A 229 -7.04 -10.16 12.83
N THR A 230 -6.91 -10.58 14.07
CA THR A 230 -7.47 -9.92 15.26
C THR A 230 -6.41 -9.23 16.13
N LYS A 231 -5.15 -9.62 16.00
CA LYS A 231 -3.99 -8.95 16.62
C LYS A 231 -2.77 -9.10 15.72
N MET A 232 -1.89 -8.12 15.76
CA MET A 232 -0.63 -8.15 15.00
C MET A 232 0.46 -7.40 15.74
N GLY A 233 1.64 -8.00 15.82
CA GLY A 233 2.83 -7.36 16.35
C GLY A 233 3.61 -6.62 15.28
N PHE A 234 4.29 -5.54 15.66
CA PHE A 234 5.15 -4.73 14.77
C PHE A 234 6.44 -4.35 15.47
N TRP A 235 7.55 -4.42 14.77
CA TRP A 235 8.79 -3.84 15.22
C TRP A 235 8.76 -2.32 15.05
N LEU A 236 9.24 -1.62 16.08
CA LEU A 236 9.29 -0.17 16.13
C LEU A 236 10.73 0.31 15.96
N MET A 237 10.89 1.41 15.25
CA MET A 237 12.17 2.09 15.11
C MET A 237 12.49 2.84 16.41
N PRO A 238 13.70 2.70 16.99
CA PRO A 238 14.14 3.58 18.07
C PRO A 238 14.13 5.04 17.60
N GLN A 239 13.63 5.96 18.44
CA GLN A 239 13.71 7.39 18.15
C GLN A 239 15.18 7.79 18.00
N PRO A 240 15.60 8.34 16.83
CA PRO A 240 16.98 8.77 16.64
C PRO A 240 17.29 10.04 17.47
N GLU A 241 18.58 10.30 17.73
CA GLU A 241 18.99 11.56 18.37
C GLU A 241 18.86 12.75 17.42
N ALA A 242 19.09 12.52 16.13
CA ALA A 242 18.99 13.53 15.09
C ALA A 242 18.54 12.94 13.74
N TYR A 243 18.06 13.82 12.89
CA TYR A 243 17.70 13.58 11.50
C TYR A 243 18.32 14.65 10.61
N ARG A 244 18.74 14.26 9.41
CA ARG A 244 19.13 15.18 8.33
C ARG A 244 18.61 14.68 7.01
N ALA A 245 18.12 15.59 6.17
CA ALA A 245 17.91 15.38 4.75
C ALA A 245 18.98 16.14 3.94
N GLY A 246 19.45 15.52 2.85
CA GLY A 246 20.35 16.13 1.89
C GLY A 246 19.89 15.84 0.46
N LEU A 247 19.97 16.84 -0.42
CA LEU A 247 19.55 16.74 -1.81
C LEU A 247 20.77 16.61 -2.72
N VAL A 248 20.74 15.63 -3.58
CA VAL A 248 21.68 15.42 -4.69
C VAL A 248 20.99 15.82 -5.98
N LEU A 249 21.65 16.65 -6.80
CA LEU A 249 21.18 17.09 -8.11
C LEU A 249 22.18 16.65 -9.17
N VAL A 250 21.74 15.97 -10.22
CA VAL A 250 22.60 15.50 -11.31
C VAL A 250 22.14 16.05 -12.66
N PRO A 251 23.12 16.45 -13.52
CA PRO A 251 22.80 17.27 -14.68
C PRO A 251 22.29 16.52 -15.90
N ARG A 252 22.61 15.21 -16.05
CA ARG A 252 22.32 14.47 -17.27
C ARG A 252 21.42 13.28 -17.01
N ARG A 253 20.65 12.90 -18.02
CA ARG A 253 19.71 11.78 -17.93
C ARG A 253 20.38 10.46 -17.58
N ARG A 254 21.50 10.13 -18.21
CA ARG A 254 22.22 8.88 -17.98
C ARG A 254 23.00 8.83 -16.67
N ASP A 255 23.21 9.96 -16.02
CA ASP A 255 23.82 10.01 -14.69
C ASP A 255 22.95 9.30 -13.64
N LEU A 256 21.67 9.04 -13.95
CA LEU A 256 20.78 8.22 -13.11
C LEU A 256 21.38 6.83 -12.82
N ILE A 257 22.06 6.22 -13.76
CA ILE A 257 22.65 4.87 -13.60
C ILE A 257 23.67 4.90 -12.46
N ALA A 258 24.66 5.80 -12.57
CA ALA A 258 25.68 5.95 -11.54
C ALA A 258 25.08 6.43 -10.20
N LEU A 259 24.07 7.32 -10.24
CA LEU A 259 23.37 7.78 -9.04
C LEU A 259 22.71 6.61 -8.29
N VAL A 260 21.95 5.77 -9.01
CA VAL A 260 21.27 4.61 -8.42
C VAL A 260 22.28 3.62 -7.84
N ASP A 261 23.39 3.36 -8.52
CA ASP A 261 24.43 2.46 -8.02
C ASP A 261 25.04 2.95 -6.69
N GLN A 262 25.36 4.25 -6.60
CA GLN A 262 25.92 4.82 -5.37
C GLN A 262 24.87 4.84 -4.24
N VAL A 263 23.64 5.21 -4.54
CA VAL A 263 22.55 5.25 -3.55
C VAL A 263 22.19 3.85 -3.06
N ASN A 264 22.17 2.85 -3.96
CA ASN A 264 21.98 1.45 -3.57
C ASN A 264 23.07 0.96 -2.60
N TYR A 265 24.33 1.30 -2.87
CA TYR A 265 25.41 0.97 -1.92
C TYR A 265 25.16 1.59 -0.55
N LEU A 266 24.84 2.89 -0.50
CA LEU A 266 24.61 3.61 0.76
C LEU A 266 23.43 3.03 1.54
N GLU A 267 22.33 2.73 0.86
CA GLU A 267 21.13 2.17 1.48
C GLU A 267 21.36 0.72 1.95
N HIS A 268 21.97 -0.11 1.11
CA HIS A 268 22.25 -1.51 1.44
C HIS A 268 23.28 -1.65 2.56
N ALA A 269 24.20 -0.69 2.69
CA ALA A 269 25.15 -0.62 3.79
C ALA A 269 24.54 -0.03 5.09
N GLY A 270 23.27 0.39 5.06
CA GLY A 270 22.58 0.96 6.23
C GLY A 270 23.05 2.38 6.59
N LEU A 271 23.63 3.11 5.64
CA LEU A 271 24.17 4.46 5.87
C LEU A 271 23.11 5.55 5.69
N ILE A 272 22.03 5.25 4.95
CA ILE A 272 20.90 6.16 4.69
C ILE A 272 19.57 5.46 4.96
N GLY A 273 18.52 6.25 5.21
CA GLY A 273 17.13 5.82 5.18
C GLY A 273 16.60 5.69 3.74
N GLN A 274 15.31 5.92 3.56
CA GLN A 274 14.70 5.86 2.23
C GLN A 274 15.26 6.96 1.32
N PRO A 275 15.84 6.61 0.15
CA PRO A 275 16.14 7.61 -0.88
C PRO A 275 14.85 8.01 -1.61
N ASN A 276 14.73 9.29 -2.00
CA ASN A 276 13.59 9.78 -2.73
C ASN A 276 14.02 10.41 -4.06
N TYR A 277 13.76 9.70 -5.18
CA TYR A 277 14.13 10.16 -6.52
C TYR A 277 13.08 11.10 -7.08
N GLY A 278 13.55 12.16 -7.74
CA GLY A 278 12.71 13.12 -8.44
C GLY A 278 13.29 13.52 -9.80
N CYS A 279 12.43 13.97 -10.69
CA CYS A 279 12.80 14.57 -11.95
C CYS A 279 12.32 16.03 -11.98
N PRO A 280 13.21 17.03 -11.76
CA PRO A 280 12.82 18.44 -11.75
C PRO A 280 12.08 18.90 -13.01
N LEU A 281 12.34 18.26 -14.15
CA LEU A 281 11.67 18.57 -15.41
C LEU A 281 10.16 18.33 -15.38
N GLN A 282 9.66 17.43 -14.52
CA GLN A 282 8.21 17.21 -14.37
C GLN A 282 7.46 18.49 -14.02
N ARG A 283 8.05 19.35 -13.18
CA ARG A 283 7.44 20.61 -12.76
C ARG A 283 7.33 21.62 -13.91
N LEU A 284 8.18 21.48 -14.92
CA LEU A 284 8.24 22.36 -16.08
C LEU A 284 7.26 21.97 -17.19
N VAL A 285 6.70 20.75 -17.15
CA VAL A 285 5.76 20.26 -18.19
C VAL A 285 4.55 21.19 -18.35
N ALA A 286 4.02 21.71 -17.24
CA ALA A 286 2.84 22.59 -17.29
C ALA A 286 3.13 23.96 -17.97
N THR A 287 4.35 24.48 -17.83
CA THR A 287 4.73 25.85 -18.25
C THR A 287 5.57 25.90 -19.52
N GLU A 288 6.23 24.79 -19.91
CA GLU A 288 7.18 24.74 -21.02
C GLU A 288 6.61 23.99 -22.24
N PRO A 289 6.12 24.69 -23.27
CA PRO A 289 5.59 24.05 -24.50
C PRO A 289 6.63 23.21 -25.24
N GLU A 290 7.91 23.63 -25.22
CA GLU A 290 9.01 22.89 -25.84
C GLU A 290 9.18 21.50 -25.21
N LEU A 291 9.14 21.42 -23.87
CA LEU A 291 9.21 20.12 -23.18
C LEU A 291 8.02 19.23 -23.52
N ARG A 292 6.80 19.77 -23.55
CA ARG A 292 5.62 19.01 -23.98
C ARG A 292 5.78 18.45 -25.39
N ALA A 293 6.26 19.27 -26.33
CA ALA A 293 6.51 18.82 -27.71
C ALA A 293 7.55 17.70 -27.77
N LEU A 294 8.62 17.76 -26.96
CA LEU A 294 9.61 16.68 -26.85
C LEU A 294 8.98 15.37 -26.32
N LEU A 295 8.14 15.45 -25.27
CA LEU A 295 7.49 14.30 -24.67
C LEU A 295 6.44 13.64 -25.60
N GLU A 296 5.79 14.42 -26.45
CA GLU A 296 4.80 13.94 -27.43
C GLU A 296 5.43 13.45 -28.75
N LYS A 297 6.72 13.64 -28.94
CA LYS A 297 7.45 13.20 -30.12
C LYS A 297 7.38 11.68 -30.26
N ARG A 298 7.19 11.18 -31.49
CA ARG A 298 7.23 9.75 -31.80
C ARG A 298 8.57 9.13 -31.38
N GLY A 299 8.55 8.08 -30.58
CA GLY A 299 9.74 7.45 -29.97
C GLY A 299 10.23 8.15 -28.71
N GLY A 300 9.55 9.23 -28.27
CA GLY A 300 9.90 10.01 -27.09
C GLY A 300 11.11 10.93 -27.27
N PRO A 301 11.49 11.66 -26.21
CA PRO A 301 12.70 12.47 -26.21
C PRO A 301 13.96 11.62 -26.16
N THR A 302 15.02 12.04 -26.83
CA THR A 302 16.36 11.47 -26.61
C THR A 302 16.99 12.01 -25.34
N ASP A 303 17.99 11.29 -24.80
CA ASP A 303 18.74 11.74 -23.62
C ASP A 303 19.36 13.14 -23.85
N ASP A 304 20.00 13.34 -25.03
CA ASP A 304 20.61 14.64 -25.40
C ASP A 304 19.60 15.78 -25.52
N GLU A 305 18.37 15.52 -25.96
CA GLU A 305 17.33 16.55 -26.02
C GLU A 305 16.90 17.00 -24.62
N LEU A 306 16.73 16.05 -23.69
CA LEU A 306 16.40 16.37 -22.30
C LEU A 306 17.55 17.06 -21.57
N ASP A 307 18.80 16.60 -21.79
CA ASP A 307 20.00 17.20 -21.19
C ASP A 307 20.18 18.65 -21.67
N ARG A 308 20.04 18.92 -22.97
CA ARG A 308 20.11 20.29 -23.52
C ARG A 308 18.97 21.17 -22.99
N PHE A 309 17.76 20.63 -22.92
CA PHE A 309 16.61 21.35 -22.38
C PHE A 309 16.85 21.74 -20.92
N ALA A 310 17.33 20.81 -20.09
CA ALA A 310 17.64 21.05 -18.68
C ALA A 310 18.77 22.07 -18.51
N ALA A 311 19.87 21.92 -19.27
CA ALA A 311 21.02 22.81 -19.21
C ALA A 311 20.65 24.26 -19.56
N ALA A 312 19.82 24.47 -20.60
CA ALA A 312 19.37 25.80 -21.01
C ALA A 312 18.56 26.53 -19.92
N ARG A 313 18.04 25.80 -18.94
CA ARG A 313 17.23 26.31 -17.80
C ARG A 313 17.96 26.21 -16.46
N SER A 314 19.25 25.89 -16.47
CA SER A 314 20.05 25.62 -15.26
C SER A 314 19.38 24.61 -14.31
N SER A 315 18.55 23.71 -14.86
CA SER A 315 17.88 22.64 -14.13
C SER A 315 18.73 21.38 -14.09
N ALA A 316 18.59 20.60 -13.03
CA ALA A 316 19.02 19.21 -13.03
C ALA A 316 18.00 18.35 -13.81
N VAL A 317 18.46 17.22 -14.37
CA VAL A 317 17.56 16.20 -14.94
C VAL A 317 17.02 15.30 -13.83
N TRP A 318 17.88 14.93 -12.88
CA TRP A 318 17.48 14.10 -11.73
C TRP A 318 17.85 14.77 -10.42
N GLN A 319 17.08 14.41 -9.40
CA GLN A 319 17.41 14.68 -8.01
C GLN A 319 17.20 13.42 -7.18
N CYS A 320 17.93 13.30 -6.07
CA CYS A 320 17.70 12.29 -5.06
C CYS A 320 17.85 12.92 -3.67
N GLU A 321 16.81 12.86 -2.86
CA GLU A 321 16.89 13.22 -1.46
C GLU A 321 17.34 12.00 -0.65
N LEU A 322 18.34 12.21 0.18
CA LEU A 322 18.91 11.21 1.08
C LEU A 322 18.54 11.57 2.52
N GLN A 323 18.12 10.58 3.29
CA GLN A 323 17.72 10.72 4.69
C GLN A 323 18.71 10.05 5.61
N PHE A 324 19.07 10.69 6.70
CA PHE A 324 20.04 10.19 7.68
C PHE A 324 19.45 10.25 9.09
N TYR A 325 19.58 9.14 9.82
CA TYR A 325 19.06 8.96 11.18
C TYR A 325 20.14 8.50 12.12
N GLY A 326 20.21 9.05 13.33
CA GLY A 326 21.14 8.60 14.37
C GLY A 326 21.82 9.74 15.13
N PRO A 327 22.97 9.45 15.80
CA PRO A 327 23.77 10.50 16.45
C PRO A 327 24.29 11.52 15.45
N GLN A 328 24.31 12.81 15.83
CA GLN A 328 24.69 13.92 14.94
C GLN A 328 25.99 13.66 14.20
N ARG A 329 27.05 13.26 14.92
CA ARG A 329 28.37 12.97 14.29
C ARG A 329 28.33 11.86 13.25
N THR A 330 27.46 10.86 13.46
CA THR A 330 27.32 9.73 12.54
C THR A 330 26.61 10.16 11.26
N ILE A 331 25.51 10.92 11.37
CA ILE A 331 24.79 11.41 10.21
C ILE A 331 25.61 12.43 9.42
N ASP A 332 26.45 13.25 10.08
CA ASP A 332 27.38 14.16 9.41
C ASP A 332 28.42 13.40 8.60
N ALA A 333 29.05 12.36 9.19
CA ALA A 333 30.01 11.52 8.52
C ALA A 333 29.39 10.73 7.34
N ASN A 334 28.17 10.22 7.51
CA ASN A 334 27.46 9.51 6.45
C ASN A 334 27.08 10.45 5.29
N TRP A 335 26.68 11.69 5.60
CA TRP A 335 26.40 12.70 4.57
C TRP A 335 27.65 13.04 3.77
N GLU A 336 28.79 13.29 4.44
CA GLU A 336 30.05 13.59 3.78
C GLU A 336 30.49 12.41 2.91
N HIS A 337 30.46 11.20 3.42
CA HIS A 337 30.76 9.99 2.66
C HIS A 337 29.86 9.83 1.41
N ALA A 338 28.57 10.11 1.53
CA ALA A 338 27.63 10.06 0.41
C ALA A 338 28.01 11.10 -0.67
N ARG A 339 28.35 12.32 -0.27
CA ARG A 339 28.79 13.39 -1.17
C ARG A 339 30.06 13.02 -1.93
N GLU A 340 31.09 12.55 -1.21
CA GLU A 340 32.37 12.13 -1.80
C GLU A 340 32.18 11.03 -2.86
N ARG A 341 31.41 10.00 -2.51
CA ARG A 341 31.14 8.88 -3.43
C ARG A 341 30.41 9.30 -4.69
N ILE A 342 29.34 10.09 -4.53
CA ILE A 342 28.51 10.52 -5.65
C ILE A 342 29.30 11.52 -6.52
N ALA A 343 30.05 12.45 -5.93
CA ALA A 343 30.89 13.40 -6.66
C ALA A 343 31.99 12.71 -7.47
N ALA A 344 32.57 11.62 -6.94
CA ALA A 344 33.57 10.83 -7.66
C ALA A 344 32.97 10.06 -8.85
N ALA A 345 31.71 9.64 -8.77
CA ALA A 345 31.02 8.88 -9.81
C ALA A 345 30.36 9.77 -10.89
N ILE A 346 29.94 10.98 -10.53
CA ILE A 346 29.11 11.85 -11.38
C ILE A 346 29.71 13.25 -11.47
N SER A 347 30.30 13.58 -12.60
CA SER A 347 30.81 14.92 -12.87
C SER A 347 29.66 15.93 -12.95
N GLY A 348 29.76 17.01 -12.17
CA GLY A 348 28.76 18.07 -12.11
C GLY A 348 27.61 17.80 -11.15
N ALA A 349 27.68 16.75 -10.33
CA ALA A 349 26.74 16.55 -9.23
C ALA A 349 26.82 17.74 -8.25
N ARG A 350 25.66 18.22 -7.80
CA ARG A 350 25.54 19.30 -6.81
C ARG A 350 24.81 18.77 -5.58
N PHE A 351 25.13 19.35 -4.43
CA PHE A 351 24.64 18.92 -3.14
C PHE A 351 24.05 20.10 -2.38
N GLU A 352 22.87 19.92 -1.82
CA GLU A 352 22.19 20.92 -1.00
C GLU A 352 21.83 20.31 0.35
N GLU A 353 22.11 21.03 1.42
CA GLU A 353 21.56 20.67 2.73
C GLU A 353 20.09 21.03 2.75
N ARG A 354 19.28 20.14 3.33
CA ARG A 354 17.87 20.33 3.54
C ARG A 354 17.57 20.42 5.04
N GLU A 355 16.54 19.77 5.48
CA GLU A 355 16.08 19.81 6.87
C GLU A 355 17.06 19.07 7.79
N SER A 356 17.19 19.58 9.00
CA SER A 356 17.92 18.92 10.09
C SER A 356 17.18 19.16 11.40
N TYR A 357 16.99 18.08 12.16
CA TYR A 357 16.25 18.11 13.43
C TYR A 357 17.00 17.35 14.52
N ARG A 358 16.81 17.77 15.77
CA ARG A 358 17.22 17.02 16.97
C ARG A 358 15.97 16.61 17.75
N PHE A 359 15.99 15.42 18.28
CA PHE A 359 14.85 14.88 19.02
C PHE A 359 15.03 14.95 20.53
N PRO A 360 13.92 15.12 21.31
CA PRO A 360 12.53 15.22 20.84
C PRO A 360 12.23 16.57 20.19
N LEU A 361 11.33 16.58 19.19
CA LEU A 361 10.85 17.80 18.55
C LEU A 361 9.88 18.55 19.48
N SER A 362 9.94 19.89 19.46
CA SER A 362 8.89 20.72 20.03
C SER A 362 7.57 20.56 19.26
N PRO A 363 6.40 20.89 19.85
CA PRO A 363 5.14 20.92 19.11
C PRO A 363 5.18 21.84 17.88
N GLU A 364 5.86 22.98 17.97
CA GLU A 364 6.03 23.93 16.88
C GLU A 364 6.87 23.33 15.74
N ASP A 365 7.99 22.68 16.08
CA ASP A 365 8.82 21.99 15.09
C ASP A 365 8.03 20.89 14.38
N LYS A 366 7.23 20.10 15.09
CA LYS A 366 6.39 19.04 14.51
C LYS A 366 5.40 19.57 13.48
N GLU A 367 4.81 20.74 13.71
CA GLU A 367 3.91 21.38 12.76
C GLU A 367 4.66 21.86 11.51
N GLY A 368 5.87 22.39 11.68
CA GLY A 368 6.71 22.93 10.60
C GLY A 368 7.40 21.87 9.71
N VAL A 369 7.44 20.60 10.11
CA VAL A 369 8.09 19.53 9.32
C VAL A 369 7.38 19.32 7.99
N PRO A 370 8.06 19.48 6.84
CA PRO A 370 7.46 19.28 5.51
C PRO A 370 7.15 17.79 5.24
N HIS A 371 8.08 16.89 5.56
CA HIS A 371 7.97 15.44 5.30
C HIS A 371 7.72 14.66 6.61
N LYS A 372 6.55 14.86 7.20
CA LYS A 372 6.18 14.30 8.52
C LYS A 372 6.39 12.79 8.62
N VAL A 373 6.05 12.03 7.57
CA VAL A 373 6.19 10.55 7.57
C VAL A 373 7.64 10.09 7.68
N ALA A 374 8.60 10.86 7.15
CA ALA A 374 10.02 10.56 7.32
C ALA A 374 10.50 10.65 8.78
N LEU A 375 9.73 11.32 9.64
CA LEU A 375 10.00 11.47 11.07
C LEU A 375 9.04 10.64 11.94
N GLY A 376 8.36 9.65 11.36
CA GLY A 376 7.40 8.82 12.08
C GLY A 376 6.13 9.56 12.52
N ILE A 377 5.82 10.72 11.92
CA ILE A 377 4.66 11.55 12.25
C ILE A 377 3.55 11.31 11.23
N PRO A 378 2.44 10.66 11.60
CA PRO A 378 1.34 10.41 10.69
C PRO A 378 0.64 11.72 10.30
N ASN A 379 0.17 11.80 9.04
CA ASN A 379 -0.54 12.96 8.52
C ASN A 379 -1.55 12.56 7.44
N MET A 380 -2.16 13.56 6.79
CA MET A 380 -3.19 13.38 5.76
C MET A 380 -2.78 14.00 4.41
N ALA A 381 -1.51 14.32 4.21
CA ALA A 381 -1.03 15.07 3.04
C ALA A 381 -1.30 14.35 1.71
N ILE A 382 -1.37 13.01 1.71
CA ILE A 382 -1.68 12.21 0.50
C ILE A 382 -3.00 12.63 -0.16
N PHE A 383 -3.97 13.12 0.60
CA PHE A 383 -5.27 13.53 0.07
C PHE A 383 -5.22 14.83 -0.73
N SER A 384 -4.11 15.55 -0.70
CA SER A 384 -3.85 16.66 -1.62
C SER A 384 -3.41 16.18 -3.01
N ILE A 385 -2.94 14.92 -3.13
CA ILE A 385 -2.55 14.33 -4.41
C ILE A 385 -3.81 13.83 -5.13
N GLY A 386 -4.11 14.39 -6.30
CA GLY A 386 -5.31 14.05 -7.07
C GLY A 386 -6.58 14.76 -6.63
N ALA A 387 -6.60 15.39 -5.47
CA ALA A 387 -7.70 16.22 -4.99
C ALA A 387 -7.52 17.72 -5.28
N ARG A 388 -6.48 18.08 -6.01
CA ARG A 388 -6.14 19.45 -6.44
C ARG A 388 -6.27 20.50 -5.34
N SER A 389 -5.72 20.21 -4.16
CA SER A 389 -5.75 21.04 -2.94
C SER A 389 -6.89 20.81 -1.95
N GLU A 390 -7.78 19.87 -2.17
CA GLU A 390 -8.81 19.50 -1.21
C GLU A 390 -8.46 18.23 -0.43
N LEU A 391 -8.79 18.17 0.86
CA LEU A 391 -8.51 17.01 1.72
C LEU A 391 -9.31 15.76 1.36
N ASN A 392 -10.42 15.93 0.66
CA ASN A 392 -11.20 14.83 0.12
C ASN A 392 -11.17 14.91 -1.40
N PRO A 393 -11.11 13.75 -2.10
CA PRO A 393 -11.31 13.78 -3.53
C PRO A 393 -12.64 14.47 -3.82
N ASN A 394 -12.64 15.33 -4.83
CA ASN A 394 -13.86 15.88 -5.36
C ASN A 394 -14.83 14.69 -5.58
N PRO A 395 -16.12 14.78 -5.25
CA PRO A 395 -17.10 13.73 -5.54
C PRO A 395 -17.10 13.27 -7.01
N ARG A 396 -16.46 14.00 -7.90
CA ARG A 396 -16.35 13.71 -9.33
C ARG A 396 -15.04 13.04 -9.73
N ASP A 397 -14.05 12.99 -8.83
CA ASP A 397 -12.70 12.54 -9.12
C ASP A 397 -12.32 11.34 -8.25
N GLY A 398 -11.41 10.56 -8.74
CA GLY A 398 -10.77 9.46 -8.05
C GLY A 398 -9.63 8.92 -8.91
N HIS A 399 -8.92 7.94 -8.40
CA HIS A 399 -7.84 7.30 -9.14
C HIS A 399 -7.71 5.83 -8.78
N LEU A 400 -7.13 5.08 -9.70
CA LEU A 400 -6.64 3.73 -9.49
C LEU A 400 -5.12 3.74 -9.64
N TRP A 401 -4.45 2.82 -8.96
CA TRP A 401 -3.02 2.64 -9.05
C TRP A 401 -2.66 1.31 -9.70
N PHE A 402 -1.69 1.37 -10.60
CA PHE A 402 -0.88 0.25 -11.05
C PHE A 402 0.56 0.50 -10.61
N ALA A 403 1.16 -0.46 -9.96
CA ALA A 403 2.43 -0.29 -9.26
C ALA A 403 3.42 -1.43 -9.61
N PRO A 404 3.84 -1.55 -10.89
CA PRO A 404 4.72 -2.60 -11.32
C PRO A 404 6.07 -2.54 -10.60
N VAL A 405 6.51 -3.72 -10.16
CA VAL A 405 7.81 -3.93 -9.52
C VAL A 405 8.87 -4.09 -10.60
N ILE A 406 9.91 -3.25 -10.56
CA ILE A 406 11.03 -3.30 -11.50
C ILE A 406 12.37 -3.51 -10.75
N PRO A 407 13.43 -3.99 -11.44
CA PRO A 407 14.75 -4.09 -10.83
C PRO A 407 15.25 -2.75 -10.28
N LYS A 408 16.00 -2.79 -9.18
CA LYS A 408 16.53 -1.59 -8.53
C LYS A 408 17.82 -1.13 -9.22
N SER A 409 17.71 -0.69 -10.48
CA SER A 409 18.81 -0.13 -11.27
C SER A 409 18.41 1.08 -12.08
N GLY A 410 19.36 1.94 -12.44
CA GLY A 410 19.10 3.11 -13.26
C GLY A 410 18.65 2.74 -14.67
N GLU A 411 19.20 1.67 -15.23
CA GLU A 411 18.82 1.15 -16.54
C GLU A 411 17.36 0.70 -16.56
N ALA A 412 16.91 -0.01 -15.52
CA ALA A 412 15.53 -0.46 -15.42
C ALA A 412 14.53 0.71 -15.36
N ILE A 413 14.89 1.81 -14.67
CA ILE A 413 14.07 3.03 -14.66
C ILE A 413 13.98 3.62 -16.07
N LEU A 414 15.12 3.80 -16.75
CA LEU A 414 15.18 4.39 -18.09
C LEU A 414 14.43 3.54 -19.12
N GLU A 415 14.55 2.22 -19.03
CA GLU A 415 13.80 1.28 -19.87
C GLU A 415 12.29 1.36 -19.61
N CYS A 416 11.90 1.31 -18.33
CA CYS A 416 10.48 1.41 -17.95
C CYS A 416 9.86 2.74 -18.41
N GLN A 417 10.56 3.85 -18.25
CA GLN A 417 10.13 5.15 -18.76
C GLN A 417 9.92 5.14 -20.27
N ARG A 418 10.84 4.53 -21.04
CA ARG A 418 10.71 4.42 -22.49
C ARG A 418 9.47 3.59 -22.87
N VAL A 419 9.33 2.41 -22.30
CA VAL A 419 8.21 1.49 -22.58
C VAL A 419 6.88 2.12 -22.20
N LEU A 420 6.74 2.61 -20.96
CA LEU A 420 5.50 3.25 -20.51
C LEU A 420 5.21 4.55 -21.28
N GLY A 421 6.24 5.32 -21.64
CA GLY A 421 6.09 6.54 -22.42
C GLY A 421 5.51 6.27 -23.82
N GLU A 422 5.95 5.21 -24.48
CA GLU A 422 5.41 4.78 -25.76
C GLU A 422 3.95 4.32 -25.64
N VAL A 423 3.66 3.46 -24.66
CA VAL A 423 2.30 2.96 -24.40
C VAL A 423 1.34 4.09 -24.02
N TYR A 424 1.76 5.02 -23.17
CA TYR A 424 0.92 6.15 -22.78
C TYR A 424 0.53 7.01 -23.97
N ARG A 425 1.45 7.26 -24.91
CA ARG A 425 1.14 8.01 -26.13
C ARG A 425 0.17 7.25 -27.02
N GLU A 426 0.39 5.94 -27.22
CA GLU A 426 -0.52 5.08 -27.99
C GLU A 426 -1.94 5.09 -27.43
N LEU A 427 -2.07 5.13 -26.10
CA LEU A 427 -3.35 5.15 -25.39
C LEU A 427 -3.94 6.57 -25.21
N GLY A 428 -3.27 7.60 -25.72
CA GLY A 428 -3.71 8.99 -25.56
C GLY A 428 -3.61 9.53 -24.13
N MET A 429 -2.70 8.95 -23.31
CA MET A 429 -2.44 9.37 -21.91
C MET A 429 -1.31 10.42 -21.81
N GLY A 430 -0.74 10.85 -22.93
CA GLY A 430 0.37 11.81 -23.00
C GLY A 430 1.74 11.18 -22.78
N GLY A 431 2.81 12.01 -22.91
CA GLY A 431 4.20 11.55 -22.85
C GLY A 431 4.89 11.72 -21.49
N THR A 432 4.16 12.06 -20.42
CA THR A 432 4.77 12.36 -19.11
C THR A 432 5.47 11.17 -18.45
N ALA A 433 5.13 9.95 -18.84
CA ALA A 433 5.79 8.72 -18.36
C ALA A 433 7.30 8.69 -18.68
N PHE A 434 7.78 9.40 -19.71
CA PHE A 434 9.22 9.55 -19.98
C PHE A 434 10.01 10.28 -18.88
N LEU A 435 9.33 10.96 -17.98
CA LEU A 435 9.94 11.66 -16.84
C LEU A 435 9.56 11.03 -15.49
N GLN A 436 8.82 9.92 -15.49
CA GLN A 436 8.32 9.30 -14.28
C GLN A 436 9.46 8.83 -13.37
N THR A 437 9.30 9.03 -12.07
CA THR A 437 10.29 8.63 -11.07
C THR A 437 9.85 7.37 -10.35
N PRO A 438 10.79 6.54 -9.89
CA PRO A 438 10.45 5.35 -9.13
C PRO A 438 10.10 5.72 -7.70
N ALA A 439 9.13 5.02 -7.12
CA ALA A 439 8.97 4.94 -5.68
C ALA A 439 9.95 3.92 -5.09
N THR A 440 10.53 4.26 -3.95
CA THR A 440 11.56 3.48 -3.25
C THR A 440 10.99 2.79 -2.00
N TRP A 441 9.73 2.41 -2.07
CA TRP A 441 8.99 1.85 -0.95
C TRP A 441 9.58 0.54 -0.42
N HIS A 442 10.07 -0.30 -1.32
CA HIS A 442 10.74 -1.55 -0.95
C HIS A 442 12.25 -1.44 -1.05
N PHE A 443 12.93 -2.13 -0.15
CA PHE A 443 14.38 -2.03 0.01
C PHE A 443 15.19 -2.53 -1.20
N ARG A 444 14.69 -3.55 -1.91
CA ARG A 444 15.41 -4.26 -2.98
C ARG A 444 14.86 -4.03 -4.38
N THR A 445 13.78 -3.30 -4.52
CA THR A 445 13.12 -3.07 -5.80
C THR A 445 12.69 -1.62 -5.95
N PHE A 446 12.42 -1.21 -7.17
CA PHE A 446 11.67 0.00 -7.45
C PHE A 446 10.21 -0.31 -7.81
N ILE A 447 9.34 0.64 -7.58
CA ILE A 447 7.95 0.62 -8.02
C ILE A 447 7.75 1.79 -8.98
N MET A 448 7.25 1.52 -10.19
CA MET A 448 6.88 2.58 -11.12
C MET A 448 5.38 2.85 -11.00
N LEU A 449 5.03 3.83 -10.16
CA LEU A 449 3.63 4.09 -9.81
C LEU A 449 2.87 4.78 -10.95
N VAL A 450 1.94 4.08 -11.56
CA VAL A 450 1.07 4.57 -12.64
C VAL A 450 -0.31 4.91 -12.09
N GLY A 451 -0.72 6.17 -12.21
CA GLY A 451 -2.04 6.64 -11.81
C GLY A 451 -3.02 6.64 -13.00
N PHE A 452 -4.21 6.12 -12.76
CA PHE A 452 -5.33 6.16 -13.71
C PHE A 452 -6.47 6.97 -13.10
N SER A 453 -6.76 8.13 -13.68
CA SER A 453 -7.89 8.96 -13.23
C SER A 453 -9.22 8.30 -13.58
N ILE A 454 -10.17 8.41 -12.66
CA ILE A 454 -11.57 7.99 -12.86
C ILE A 454 -12.49 9.18 -12.64
N SER A 455 -13.73 9.05 -13.12
CA SER A 455 -14.79 10.02 -12.92
C SER A 455 -16.04 9.33 -12.34
N ARG A 456 -16.63 9.92 -11.30
CA ARG A 456 -17.91 9.44 -10.76
C ARG A 456 -19.11 9.86 -11.59
N THR A 457 -18.93 10.75 -12.56
CA THR A 457 -20.02 11.33 -13.36
C THR A 457 -19.91 10.98 -14.84
N ASP A 458 -18.85 10.32 -15.28
CA ASP A 458 -18.62 9.95 -16.69
C ASP A 458 -18.17 8.48 -16.83
N PRO A 459 -19.11 7.53 -16.97
CA PRO A 459 -18.80 6.12 -17.17
C PRO A 459 -17.97 5.84 -18.44
N ALA A 460 -18.07 6.68 -19.48
CA ALA A 460 -17.28 6.49 -20.69
C ALA A 460 -15.78 6.73 -20.43
N VAL A 461 -15.44 7.70 -19.60
CA VAL A 461 -14.06 7.91 -19.11
C VAL A 461 -13.59 6.66 -18.38
N ASN A 462 -14.39 6.12 -17.47
CA ASN A 462 -14.01 4.96 -16.67
C ASN A 462 -13.79 3.70 -17.51
N ARG A 463 -14.65 3.43 -18.50
CA ARG A 463 -14.46 2.31 -19.44
C ARG A 463 -13.14 2.42 -20.20
N ARG A 464 -12.80 3.62 -20.68
CA ARG A 464 -11.52 3.87 -21.35
C ARG A 464 -10.35 3.69 -20.37
N THR A 465 -10.46 4.24 -19.17
CA THR A 465 -9.45 4.07 -18.10
C THR A 465 -9.19 2.60 -17.80
N LEU A 466 -10.21 1.79 -17.63
CA LEU A 466 -10.06 0.35 -17.39
C LEU A 466 -9.43 -0.39 -18.60
N ALA A 467 -9.78 -0.02 -19.83
CA ALA A 467 -9.15 -0.57 -21.01
C ALA A 467 -7.66 -0.21 -21.09
N ASN A 468 -7.31 1.04 -20.84
CA ASN A 468 -5.93 1.52 -20.78
C ASN A 468 -5.16 0.80 -19.65
N PHE A 469 -5.75 0.64 -18.48
CA PHE A 469 -5.13 -0.07 -17.37
C PHE A 469 -4.80 -1.53 -17.75
N ARG A 470 -5.75 -2.26 -18.35
CA ARG A 470 -5.51 -3.63 -18.81
C ARG A 470 -4.35 -3.71 -19.79
N ARG A 471 -4.26 -2.77 -20.75
CA ARG A 471 -3.17 -2.74 -21.73
C ARG A 471 -1.82 -2.46 -21.09
N VAL A 472 -1.76 -1.52 -20.15
CA VAL A 472 -0.51 -1.22 -19.41
C VAL A 472 -0.05 -2.43 -18.58
N VAL A 473 -0.98 -3.15 -17.95
CA VAL A 473 -0.67 -4.41 -17.23
C VAL A 473 -0.08 -5.46 -18.16
N GLU A 474 -0.64 -5.63 -19.37
CA GLU A 474 -0.13 -6.57 -20.36
C GLU A 474 1.30 -6.24 -20.78
N VAL A 475 1.54 -4.99 -21.15
CA VAL A 475 2.88 -4.54 -21.57
C VAL A 475 3.89 -4.69 -20.43
N ALA A 476 3.53 -4.34 -19.19
CA ALA A 476 4.42 -4.53 -18.05
C ALA A 476 4.75 -6.03 -17.86
N ALA A 477 3.76 -6.91 -17.96
CA ALA A 477 3.97 -8.36 -17.85
C ALA A 477 4.86 -8.91 -18.98
N GLU A 478 4.73 -8.42 -20.22
CA GLU A 478 5.61 -8.76 -21.35
C GLU A 478 7.09 -8.44 -21.06
N HIS A 479 7.34 -7.42 -20.21
CA HIS A 479 8.68 -7.01 -19.75
C HIS A 479 9.09 -7.64 -18.41
N GLY A 480 8.28 -8.54 -17.85
CA GLY A 480 8.55 -9.19 -16.57
C GLY A 480 8.31 -8.29 -15.34
N TRP A 481 7.56 -7.20 -15.50
CA TRP A 481 7.22 -6.27 -14.41
C TRP A 481 5.84 -6.59 -13.86
N GLY A 482 5.81 -7.28 -12.71
CA GLY A 482 4.59 -7.71 -12.05
C GLY A 482 4.02 -6.65 -11.10
N GLU A 483 2.70 -6.62 -10.98
CA GLU A 483 1.99 -5.84 -9.95
C GLU A 483 2.01 -6.60 -8.62
N TYR A 484 2.17 -5.91 -7.49
CA TYR A 484 2.17 -6.54 -6.18
C TYR A 484 0.87 -6.34 -5.37
N ARG A 485 0.02 -5.41 -5.74
CA ARG A 485 -1.35 -5.22 -5.22
C ARG A 485 -2.22 -4.53 -6.25
N SER A 486 -3.55 -4.73 -6.19
CA SER A 486 -4.44 -4.22 -7.23
C SER A 486 -5.78 -3.72 -6.69
N PRO A 487 -6.44 -2.80 -7.41
CA PRO A 487 -7.86 -2.54 -7.20
C PRO A 487 -8.69 -3.84 -7.41
N PRO A 488 -9.83 -4.01 -6.72
CA PRO A 488 -10.69 -5.20 -6.87
C PRO A 488 -11.03 -5.55 -8.31
N VAL A 489 -11.37 -4.55 -9.12
CA VAL A 489 -11.75 -4.70 -10.54
C VAL A 489 -10.62 -5.20 -11.45
N MET A 490 -9.38 -5.21 -10.98
CA MET A 490 -8.19 -5.66 -11.71
C MET A 490 -7.57 -6.93 -11.14
N ALA A 491 -8.07 -7.46 -10.02
CA ALA A 491 -7.46 -8.58 -9.31
C ALA A 491 -7.29 -9.82 -10.20
N ASP A 492 -8.31 -10.22 -10.94
CA ASP A 492 -8.25 -11.36 -11.87
C ASP A 492 -7.28 -11.13 -13.03
N LYS A 493 -7.29 -9.91 -13.60
CA LYS A 493 -6.35 -9.54 -14.67
C LYS A 493 -4.90 -9.58 -14.21
N ILE A 494 -4.61 -9.04 -13.02
CA ILE A 494 -3.27 -9.08 -12.45
C ILE A 494 -2.85 -10.53 -12.16
N MET A 495 -3.70 -11.32 -11.48
CA MET A 495 -3.40 -12.73 -11.19
C MET A 495 -3.18 -13.53 -12.48
N SER A 496 -3.85 -13.21 -13.58
CA SER A 496 -3.66 -13.89 -14.85
C SER A 496 -2.27 -13.69 -15.48
N THR A 497 -1.54 -12.64 -15.09
CA THR A 497 -0.16 -12.40 -15.58
C THR A 497 0.87 -13.31 -14.91
N TYR A 498 0.57 -13.87 -13.73
CA TYR A 498 1.41 -14.83 -13.01
C TYR A 498 1.23 -16.24 -13.60
N SER A 499 1.59 -16.40 -14.86
CA SER A 499 1.24 -17.57 -15.68
C SER A 499 2.29 -18.68 -15.71
N PHE A 500 3.40 -18.55 -14.95
CA PHE A 500 4.45 -19.57 -14.90
C PHE A 500 3.87 -20.97 -14.63
N ASN A 501 4.31 -21.96 -15.41
CA ASN A 501 3.89 -23.35 -15.32
C ASN A 501 2.35 -23.51 -15.25
N ASP A 502 1.67 -22.94 -16.24
CA ASP A 502 0.21 -22.96 -16.35
C ASP A 502 -0.49 -22.46 -15.07
N HIS A 503 -0.11 -21.26 -14.62
CA HIS A 503 -0.65 -20.61 -13.40
C HIS A 503 -0.49 -21.44 -12.11
N ALA A 504 0.63 -22.13 -11.93
CA ALA A 504 0.86 -23.01 -10.80
C ALA A 504 0.66 -22.30 -9.44
N LEU A 505 1.07 -21.03 -9.31
CA LEU A 505 0.85 -20.24 -8.10
C LEU A 505 -0.65 -20.12 -7.76
N ARG A 506 -1.46 -19.74 -8.76
CA ARG A 506 -2.91 -19.61 -8.59
C ARG A 506 -3.54 -20.94 -8.18
N ARG A 507 -3.24 -22.02 -8.91
CA ARG A 507 -3.78 -23.37 -8.60
C ARG A 507 -3.40 -23.84 -7.19
N PHE A 508 -2.17 -23.54 -6.74
CA PHE A 508 -1.75 -23.87 -5.38
C PHE A 508 -2.55 -23.07 -4.33
N CYS A 509 -2.69 -21.75 -4.52
CA CYS A 509 -3.51 -20.92 -3.63
C CYS A 509 -4.98 -21.36 -3.60
N GLU A 510 -5.54 -21.75 -4.76
CA GLU A 510 -6.92 -22.30 -4.84
C GLU A 510 -7.06 -23.64 -4.12
N THR A 511 -6.02 -24.49 -4.16
CA THR A 511 -6.00 -25.75 -3.38
C THR A 511 -6.00 -25.46 -1.88
N LEU A 512 -5.18 -24.50 -1.43
CA LEU A 512 -5.17 -24.08 -0.02
C LEU A 512 -6.51 -23.46 0.39
N LYS A 513 -7.12 -22.65 -0.51
CA LYS A 513 -8.44 -22.05 -0.28
C LYS A 513 -9.50 -23.13 -0.05
N ASP A 514 -9.56 -24.14 -0.90
CA ASP A 514 -10.54 -25.24 -0.79
C ASP A 514 -10.35 -26.07 0.48
N ALA A 515 -9.10 -26.24 0.92
CA ALA A 515 -8.78 -26.97 2.13
C ALA A 515 -9.09 -26.19 3.42
N ALA A 516 -8.74 -24.89 3.45
CA ALA A 516 -8.89 -24.06 4.65
C ALA A 516 -10.29 -23.43 4.78
N ASP A 517 -10.95 -23.16 3.65
CA ASP A 517 -12.25 -22.49 3.57
C ASP A 517 -13.19 -23.25 2.61
N PRO A 518 -13.62 -24.47 2.95
CA PRO A 518 -14.39 -25.34 2.06
C PRO A 518 -15.76 -24.74 1.67
N ASN A 519 -16.32 -23.85 2.49
CA ASN A 519 -17.56 -23.14 2.20
C ASN A 519 -17.33 -21.83 1.39
N GLY A 520 -16.06 -21.41 1.25
CA GLY A 520 -15.68 -20.23 0.47
C GLY A 520 -16.22 -18.92 1.00
N ILE A 521 -16.34 -18.82 2.33
CA ILE A 521 -16.93 -17.63 2.98
C ILE A 521 -15.95 -16.45 3.14
N MET A 522 -14.64 -16.70 3.11
CA MET A 522 -13.65 -15.69 3.49
C MET A 522 -13.14 -14.91 2.29
N ALA A 523 -13.44 -13.60 2.22
CA ALA A 523 -12.91 -12.61 1.28
C ALA A 523 -12.72 -13.11 -0.17
N ALA A 524 -13.76 -13.76 -0.72
CA ALA A 524 -13.74 -14.35 -2.06
C ALA A 524 -13.28 -13.33 -3.11
N GLY A 525 -12.33 -13.72 -3.98
CA GLY A 525 -11.77 -12.89 -5.05
C GLY A 525 -10.60 -11.98 -4.63
N ARG A 526 -10.28 -11.88 -3.34
CA ARG A 526 -9.08 -11.15 -2.91
C ARG A 526 -7.84 -11.79 -3.52
N GLY A 527 -6.95 -10.95 -4.12
CA GLY A 527 -5.78 -11.43 -4.85
C GLY A 527 -6.08 -12.30 -6.07
N GLY A 528 -7.30 -12.28 -6.62
CA GLY A 528 -7.73 -13.13 -7.74
C GLY A 528 -7.92 -14.60 -7.34
N ILE A 529 -8.01 -14.92 -6.04
CA ILE A 529 -8.23 -16.28 -5.53
C ILE A 529 -9.70 -16.47 -5.19
N TRP A 530 -10.33 -17.43 -5.86
CA TRP A 530 -11.76 -17.69 -5.75
C TRP A 530 -12.06 -19.05 -5.13
N PRO A 531 -13.13 -19.18 -4.35
CA PRO A 531 -13.59 -20.48 -3.88
C PRO A 531 -14.13 -21.32 -5.06
N ARG A 532 -14.10 -22.66 -4.93
CA ARG A 532 -14.44 -23.59 -6.00
C ARG A 532 -15.76 -23.26 -6.71
N TYR A 533 -16.81 -22.93 -5.95
CA TYR A 533 -18.16 -22.70 -6.50
C TYR A 533 -18.29 -21.40 -7.36
N LEU A 534 -17.25 -20.56 -7.37
CA LEU A 534 -17.22 -19.30 -8.13
C LEU A 534 -16.21 -19.31 -9.30
N ARG A 535 -15.36 -20.34 -9.46
CA ARG A 535 -14.26 -20.33 -10.45
C ARG A 535 -14.73 -20.29 -11.89
N ASP A 536 -15.79 -21.04 -12.18
CA ASP A 536 -16.34 -21.15 -13.55
C ASP A 536 -17.46 -20.16 -13.85
N THR A 537 -17.66 -19.18 -12.98
CA THR A 537 -18.72 -18.18 -13.17
C THR A 537 -18.18 -16.97 -13.94
N PRO A 538 -18.90 -16.48 -14.99
CA PRO A 538 -18.59 -15.20 -15.62
C PRO A 538 -18.60 -14.04 -14.61
N ARG A 539 -17.65 -13.13 -14.73
CA ARG A 539 -17.44 -12.02 -13.79
C ARG A 539 -17.29 -10.71 -14.52
#